data_ca8347167614bd0642f20ab81e433386
#
_entry.id   ca8347167614bd0642f20ab81e433386
#
_cell.length_a   1.000
_cell.length_b   1.000
_cell.length_c   1.000
_cell.angle_alpha   90.00
_cell.angle_beta   90.00
_cell.angle_gamma   90.00
#
_symmetry.space_group_name_H-M   'P 1'
#
loop_
_entity.id
_entity.type
_entity.pdbx_description
1 polymer ?
#
loop_
_entity_poly.entity_id
_entity_poly.type
_entity_poly.pdbx_seq_one_letter_code
_entity_poly.pdbx_strand_id
1 'polypeptide(L)'
;MNAPSGLHRIVIVGGGAGGLELATRLGRTLGRTGRAHITLIEKARTHFWKPHLHEIAAGSIDVHEHATDYLAQSHWNGFRYRVGQMTGLDRAQRLVHVGPVLDEDGRPVTQGYARPYDTLVMAVGSRTNDFGTPGVAEHAIALETPDDAERFHRRLVNACLRAHMQATPLAPGQLNVAIIGAGATGVELAAELHKATRTLVSYNLERIDPERDIRIHLLEAGPRILPALPERIAASATGLLMKLGVKVRAGSRVTAVGAQGVQLAGGERVDAELVVWAAGVKAPAFLAGLDGLETNRINQ
;
A
#
# COMPACT_ATOMS: atom_id res chain seq x y z
N MET A 1 11.64 -30.32 10.41
CA MET A 1 10.81 -31.48 10.76
C MET A 1 9.89 -31.76 9.58
N ASN A 2 10.07 -32.91 8.93
CA ASN A 2 9.17 -33.38 7.87
C ASN A 2 7.79 -33.68 8.45
N ALA A 3 6.74 -33.29 7.72
CA ALA A 3 5.38 -33.64 8.08
C ALA A 3 5.21 -35.19 8.10
N PRO A 4 4.42 -35.75 9.01
CA PRO A 4 4.07 -37.17 8.92
C PRO A 4 3.48 -37.44 7.56
N SER A 5 3.95 -38.53 6.91
CA SER A 5 3.48 -38.97 5.60
C SER A 5 1.99 -39.24 5.66
N GLY A 6 1.18 -38.42 5.00
CA GLY A 6 -0.27 -38.63 4.92
C GLY A 6 -1.17 -37.40 5.11
N LEU A 7 -0.72 -36.32 5.72
CA LEU A 7 -1.57 -35.13 5.92
C LEU A 7 -1.52 -34.20 4.69
N HIS A 8 -2.71 -33.74 4.26
CA HIS A 8 -2.85 -32.81 3.15
C HIS A 8 -2.15 -31.47 3.46
N ARG A 9 -1.28 -31.01 2.55
CA ARG A 9 -0.45 -29.80 2.72
C ARG A 9 -1.08 -28.64 1.97
N ILE A 10 -1.58 -27.65 2.69
CA ILE A 10 -2.12 -26.42 2.13
C ILE A 10 -1.06 -25.32 2.31
N VAL A 11 -0.58 -24.77 1.20
CA VAL A 11 0.36 -23.66 1.20
C VAL A 11 -0.37 -22.42 0.70
N ILE A 12 -0.30 -21.35 1.48
CA ILE A 12 -0.87 -20.03 1.18
C ILE A 12 0.31 -19.07 0.99
N VAL A 13 0.39 -18.41 -0.15
CA VAL A 13 1.43 -17.43 -0.47
C VAL A 13 0.83 -16.04 -0.42
N GLY A 14 1.34 -15.20 0.47
CA GLY A 14 0.86 -13.85 0.75
C GLY A 14 0.02 -13.77 2.01
N GLY A 15 0.49 -12.99 2.99
CA GLY A 15 -0.11 -12.80 4.30
C GLY A 15 -1.01 -11.56 4.39
N GLY A 16 -1.43 -10.97 3.26
CA GLY A 16 -2.41 -9.89 3.26
C GLY A 16 -3.75 -10.31 3.87
N ALA A 17 -4.75 -9.43 3.82
CA ALA A 17 -6.06 -9.63 4.43
C ALA A 17 -6.67 -11.01 4.11
N GLY A 18 -6.70 -11.39 2.83
CA GLY A 18 -7.29 -12.69 2.43
C GLY A 18 -6.45 -13.88 2.85
N GLY A 19 -5.11 -13.80 2.70
CA GLY A 19 -4.22 -14.91 3.02
C GLY A 19 -4.12 -15.19 4.51
N LEU A 20 -4.00 -14.17 5.35
CA LEU A 20 -3.96 -14.32 6.81
C LEU A 20 -5.30 -14.84 7.36
N GLU A 21 -6.43 -14.29 6.89
CA GLU A 21 -7.76 -14.75 7.30
C GLU A 21 -7.96 -16.23 6.92
N LEU A 22 -7.60 -16.60 5.68
CA LEU A 22 -7.70 -18.00 5.23
C LEU A 22 -6.79 -18.92 6.07
N ALA A 23 -5.53 -18.53 6.30
CA ALA A 23 -4.60 -19.30 7.13
C ALA A 23 -5.12 -19.49 8.55
N THR A 24 -5.68 -18.43 9.14
CA THR A 24 -6.29 -18.45 10.47
C THR A 24 -7.48 -19.40 10.53
N ARG A 25 -8.40 -19.30 9.59
CA ARG A 25 -9.61 -20.12 9.53
C ARG A 25 -9.29 -21.60 9.30
N LEU A 26 -8.42 -21.90 8.32
CA LEU A 26 -7.99 -23.26 8.03
C LEU A 26 -7.15 -23.85 9.17
N GLY A 27 -6.30 -23.03 9.76
CA GLY A 27 -5.50 -23.43 10.92
C GLY A 27 -6.35 -23.86 12.10
N ARG A 28 -7.38 -23.07 12.44
CA ARG A 28 -8.34 -23.40 13.53
C ARG A 28 -9.15 -24.67 13.25
N THR A 29 -9.59 -24.87 12.01
CA THR A 29 -10.53 -25.95 11.64
C THR A 29 -9.85 -27.25 11.25
N LEU A 30 -8.71 -27.18 10.53
CA LEU A 30 -7.99 -28.35 10.00
C LEU A 30 -6.63 -28.55 10.66
N GLY A 31 -5.91 -27.45 10.93
CA GLY A 31 -4.55 -27.52 11.48
C GLY A 31 -4.54 -28.04 12.92
N ARG A 32 -5.33 -27.43 13.83
CA ARG A 32 -5.44 -27.86 15.22
C ARG A 32 -5.99 -29.26 15.41
N THR A 33 -6.83 -29.69 14.48
CA THR A 33 -7.43 -31.06 14.52
C THR A 33 -6.55 -32.12 13.86
N GLY A 34 -5.36 -31.73 13.36
CA GLY A 34 -4.43 -32.66 12.71
C GLY A 34 -4.92 -33.20 11.36
N ARG A 35 -5.88 -32.55 10.70
CA ARG A 35 -6.47 -32.97 9.43
C ARG A 35 -5.69 -32.47 8.20
N ALA A 36 -4.96 -31.34 8.35
CA ALA A 36 -4.11 -30.79 7.31
C ALA A 36 -2.94 -30.01 7.89
N HIS A 37 -1.87 -29.86 7.11
CA HIS A 37 -0.78 -28.92 7.39
C HIS A 37 -1.01 -27.61 6.65
N ILE A 38 -1.27 -26.55 7.41
CA ILE A 38 -1.45 -25.20 6.86
C ILE A 38 -0.14 -24.44 6.97
N THR A 39 0.37 -23.90 5.87
CA THR A 39 1.57 -23.08 5.85
C THR A 39 1.27 -21.75 5.17
N LEU A 40 1.52 -20.64 5.86
CA LEU A 40 1.51 -19.30 5.30
C LEU A 40 2.96 -18.88 4.98
N ILE A 41 3.21 -18.48 3.74
CA ILE A 41 4.48 -17.90 3.28
C ILE A 41 4.26 -16.41 3.07
N GLU A 42 4.98 -15.58 3.83
CA GLU A 42 4.91 -14.12 3.70
C GLU A 42 6.30 -13.52 3.97
N LYS A 43 6.66 -12.50 3.20
CA LYS A 43 7.96 -11.82 3.29
C LYS A 43 8.07 -10.89 4.51
N ALA A 44 6.97 -10.28 4.92
CA ALA A 44 6.89 -9.43 6.10
C ALA A 44 6.80 -10.27 7.38
N ARG A 45 7.29 -9.74 8.50
CA ARG A 45 7.18 -10.38 9.82
C ARG A 45 5.86 -10.06 10.51
N THR A 46 5.25 -8.93 10.13
CA THR A 46 3.99 -8.47 10.70
C THR A 46 2.97 -8.19 9.60
N HIS A 47 1.71 -8.39 9.92
CA HIS A 47 0.58 -7.98 9.10
C HIS A 47 0.15 -6.57 9.51
N PHE A 48 0.00 -5.72 8.52
CA PHE A 48 -0.66 -4.43 8.67
C PHE A 48 -1.89 -4.39 7.77
N TRP A 49 -3.00 -3.87 8.28
CA TRP A 49 -4.24 -3.73 7.52
C TRP A 49 -4.13 -2.58 6.51
N LYS A 50 -3.81 -2.90 5.26
CA LYS A 50 -3.54 -1.90 4.21
C LYS A 50 -4.56 -0.76 4.08
N PRO A 51 -5.88 -0.95 4.30
CA PRO A 51 -6.82 0.17 4.31
C PRO A 51 -6.46 1.31 5.27
N HIS A 52 -5.70 1.07 6.33
CA HIS A 52 -5.24 2.10 7.27
C HIS A 52 -3.91 2.79 6.89
N LEU A 53 -3.35 2.52 5.71
CA LEU A 53 -2.09 3.17 5.28
C LEU A 53 -2.21 4.69 5.16
N HIS A 54 -3.39 5.21 4.82
CA HIS A 54 -3.64 6.64 4.77
C HIS A 54 -3.56 7.31 6.15
N GLU A 55 -3.94 6.59 7.21
CA GLU A 55 -3.86 7.07 8.60
C GLU A 55 -2.40 7.15 9.08
N ILE A 56 -1.55 6.16 8.72
CA ILE A 56 -0.10 6.24 8.97
C ILE A 56 0.51 7.42 8.21
N ALA A 57 0.17 7.57 6.92
CA ALA A 57 0.68 8.65 6.09
C ALA A 57 0.33 10.03 6.66
N ALA A 58 -0.84 10.16 7.25
CA ALA A 58 -1.26 11.36 7.95
C ALA A 58 -0.64 11.50 9.37
N GLY A 59 -0.11 10.44 9.95
CA GLY A 59 0.41 10.42 11.32
C GLY A 59 -0.66 10.26 12.39
N SER A 60 -1.84 9.74 12.02
CA SER A 60 -2.96 9.56 12.94
C SER A 60 -2.88 8.27 13.74
N ILE A 61 -2.11 7.27 13.26
CA ILE A 61 -1.88 6.00 13.95
C ILE A 61 -0.41 5.58 13.89
N ASP A 62 0.01 4.83 14.92
CA ASP A 62 1.33 4.21 14.99
C ASP A 62 1.30 2.82 14.36
N VAL A 63 2.27 2.52 13.49
CA VAL A 63 2.40 1.20 12.82
C VAL A 63 2.58 0.08 13.82
N HIS A 64 3.38 0.29 14.86
CA HIS A 64 3.74 -0.76 15.82
C HIS A 64 2.56 -1.17 16.70
N GLU A 65 1.67 -0.25 17.02
CA GLU A 65 0.47 -0.54 17.83
C GLU A 65 -0.59 -1.32 17.03
N HIS A 66 -0.59 -1.20 15.69
CA HIS A 66 -1.61 -1.78 14.81
C HIS A 66 -1.10 -2.97 13.99
N ALA A 67 0.18 -3.33 14.13
CA ALA A 67 0.76 -4.47 13.44
C ALA A 67 0.46 -5.79 14.17
N THR A 68 0.14 -6.82 13.42
CA THR A 68 -0.11 -8.16 13.95
C THR A 68 1.04 -9.08 13.61
N ASP A 69 1.71 -9.67 14.60
CA ASP A 69 2.84 -10.58 14.42
C ASP A 69 2.40 -11.94 13.84
N TYR A 70 3.00 -12.37 12.73
CA TYR A 70 2.66 -13.63 12.07
C TYR A 70 3.07 -14.86 12.87
N LEU A 71 4.16 -14.81 13.65
CA LEU A 71 4.57 -15.95 14.49
C LEU A 71 3.53 -16.17 15.59
N ALA A 72 3.12 -15.09 16.26
CA ALA A 72 2.07 -15.16 17.29
C ALA A 72 0.75 -15.65 16.70
N GLN A 73 0.31 -15.10 15.56
CA GLN A 73 -0.91 -15.54 14.89
C GLN A 73 -0.85 -17.02 14.49
N SER A 74 0.30 -17.48 13.99
CA SER A 74 0.47 -18.88 13.60
C SER A 74 0.34 -19.83 14.78
N HIS A 75 0.94 -19.47 15.91
CA HIS A 75 0.87 -20.25 17.14
C HIS A 75 -0.58 -20.36 17.65
N TRP A 76 -1.26 -19.22 17.76
CA TRP A 76 -2.62 -19.21 18.33
C TRP A 76 -3.69 -19.77 17.42
N ASN A 77 -3.42 -19.91 16.12
CA ASN A 77 -4.42 -20.32 15.15
C ASN A 77 -4.14 -21.68 14.48
N GLY A 78 -3.05 -22.36 14.84
CA GLY A 78 -2.79 -23.74 14.35
C GLY A 78 -2.37 -23.82 12.87
N PHE A 79 -1.68 -22.78 12.38
CA PHE A 79 -0.97 -22.82 11.11
C PHE A 79 0.54 -22.58 11.33
N ARG A 80 1.34 -22.71 10.28
CA ARG A 80 2.78 -22.46 10.31
C ARG A 80 3.09 -21.22 9.47
N TYR A 81 3.76 -20.25 10.05
CA TYR A 81 4.32 -19.13 9.31
C TYR A 81 5.74 -19.46 8.82
N ARG A 82 6.04 -19.08 7.58
CA ARG A 82 7.36 -19.15 6.96
C ARG A 82 7.69 -17.82 6.32
N VAL A 83 8.74 -17.16 6.83
CA VAL A 83 9.23 -15.91 6.26
C VAL A 83 9.89 -16.18 4.92
N GLY A 84 9.57 -15.36 3.93
CA GLY A 84 10.21 -15.37 2.61
C GLY A 84 9.28 -14.95 1.49
N GLN A 85 9.90 -14.63 0.38
CA GLN A 85 9.22 -14.27 -0.85
C GLN A 85 9.23 -15.44 -1.82
N MET A 86 8.06 -15.78 -2.37
CA MET A 86 7.98 -16.74 -3.47
C MET A 86 8.76 -16.23 -4.68
N THR A 87 9.63 -17.09 -5.22
CA THR A 87 10.48 -16.81 -6.38
C THR A 87 10.16 -17.70 -7.59
N GLY A 88 9.42 -18.78 -7.37
CA GLY A 88 9.08 -19.70 -8.45
C GLY A 88 8.05 -20.75 -8.03
N LEU A 89 7.55 -21.47 -9.03
CA LEU A 89 6.60 -22.56 -8.88
C LEU A 89 7.03 -23.71 -9.78
N ASP A 90 6.93 -24.94 -9.28
CA ASP A 90 7.00 -26.16 -10.06
C ASP A 90 5.71 -26.96 -9.81
N ARG A 91 4.81 -26.91 -10.78
CA ARG A 91 3.49 -27.58 -10.70
C ARG A 91 3.60 -29.09 -10.88
N ALA A 92 4.57 -29.55 -11.66
CA ALA A 92 4.79 -30.97 -11.90
C ALA A 92 5.23 -31.70 -10.63
N GLN A 93 6.17 -31.07 -9.89
CA GLN A 93 6.66 -31.58 -8.60
C GLN A 93 5.84 -31.06 -7.40
N ARG A 94 4.90 -30.15 -7.62
CA ARG A 94 4.11 -29.46 -6.57
C ARG A 94 5.00 -28.76 -5.53
N LEU A 95 5.93 -27.94 -6.00
CA LEU A 95 6.87 -27.19 -5.16
C LEU A 95 6.70 -25.69 -5.35
N VAL A 96 6.64 -24.96 -4.24
CA VAL A 96 6.81 -23.48 -4.20
C VAL A 96 8.25 -23.19 -3.84
N HIS A 97 8.94 -22.43 -4.67
CA HIS A 97 10.29 -21.95 -4.39
C HIS A 97 10.22 -20.61 -3.65
N VAL A 98 11.00 -20.51 -2.57
CA VAL A 98 11.09 -19.31 -1.73
C VAL A 98 12.55 -18.89 -1.70
N GLY A 99 12.77 -17.59 -1.95
CA GLY A 99 14.11 -17.01 -1.93
C GLY A 99 14.70 -16.89 -0.52
N PRO A 100 16.00 -16.61 -0.41
CA PRO A 100 16.66 -16.32 0.86
C PRO A 100 16.10 -15.03 1.45
N VAL A 101 16.13 -14.91 2.78
CA VAL A 101 15.82 -13.68 3.52
C VAL A 101 17.09 -13.24 4.22
N LEU A 102 17.43 -11.98 4.04
CA LEU A 102 18.55 -11.33 4.71
C LEU A 102 18.02 -10.34 5.76
N ASP A 103 18.81 -10.12 6.82
CA ASP A 103 18.57 -9.03 7.76
C ASP A 103 19.11 -7.69 7.21
N GLU A 104 19.05 -6.64 8.03
CA GLU A 104 19.48 -5.28 7.69
C GLU A 104 21.00 -5.19 7.47
N ASP A 105 21.76 -6.12 8.04
CA ASP A 105 23.23 -6.23 7.90
C ASP A 105 23.63 -7.13 6.71
N GLY A 106 22.66 -7.67 5.96
CA GLY A 106 22.86 -8.59 4.84
C GLY A 106 23.16 -10.03 5.26
N ARG A 107 22.96 -10.40 6.52
CA ARG A 107 23.17 -11.76 7.01
C ARG A 107 21.96 -12.63 6.69
N PRO A 108 22.15 -13.91 6.31
CA PRO A 108 21.03 -14.80 6.00
C PRO A 108 20.22 -15.15 7.26
N VAL A 109 18.96 -14.72 7.28
CA VAL A 109 17.94 -15.17 8.25
C VAL A 109 17.44 -16.55 7.84
N THR A 110 17.20 -16.75 6.52
CA THR A 110 16.90 -18.07 5.96
C THR A 110 17.61 -18.24 4.61
N GLN A 111 18.03 -19.48 4.33
CA GLN A 111 18.43 -19.86 2.98
C GLN A 111 17.19 -20.03 2.10
N GLY A 112 17.34 -19.89 0.77
CA GLY A 112 16.29 -20.26 -0.16
C GLY A 112 15.87 -21.73 0.03
N TYR A 113 14.58 -22.02 -0.11
CA TYR A 113 14.04 -23.36 0.07
C TYR A 113 12.87 -23.65 -0.86
N ALA A 114 12.58 -24.95 -1.07
CA ALA A 114 11.37 -25.39 -1.74
C ALA A 114 10.36 -25.95 -0.73
N ARG A 115 9.07 -25.63 -0.93
CA ARG A 115 8.00 -26.11 -0.07
C ARG A 115 7.01 -26.95 -0.86
N PRO A 116 6.86 -28.25 -0.53
CA PRO A 116 5.88 -29.09 -1.20
C PRO A 116 4.45 -28.76 -0.74
N TYR A 117 3.50 -28.86 -1.68
CA TYR A 117 2.08 -28.63 -1.45
C TYR A 117 1.20 -29.67 -2.13
N ASP A 118 0.00 -29.85 -1.61
CA ASP A 118 -1.08 -30.61 -2.28
C ASP A 118 -2.16 -29.62 -2.78
N THR A 119 -2.35 -28.52 -2.04
CA THR A 119 -3.14 -27.35 -2.47
C THR A 119 -2.31 -26.09 -2.31
N LEU A 120 -2.25 -25.26 -3.35
CA LEU A 120 -1.61 -23.95 -3.35
C LEU A 120 -2.66 -22.85 -3.49
N VAL A 121 -2.58 -21.83 -2.62
CA VAL A 121 -3.39 -20.61 -2.70
C VAL A 121 -2.49 -19.42 -2.91
N MET A 122 -2.71 -18.71 -4.02
CA MET A 122 -2.02 -17.46 -4.33
C MET A 122 -2.82 -16.28 -3.79
N ALA A 123 -2.34 -15.66 -2.71
CA ALA A 123 -2.97 -14.53 -2.02
C ALA A 123 -2.04 -13.31 -1.96
N VAL A 124 -1.21 -13.13 -2.99
CA VAL A 124 -0.10 -12.17 -3.03
C VAL A 124 -0.53 -10.70 -3.14
N GLY A 125 -1.83 -10.46 -3.31
CA GLY A 125 -2.39 -9.11 -3.41
C GLY A 125 -2.03 -8.40 -4.70
N SER A 126 -2.18 -7.07 -4.69
CA SER A 126 -1.89 -6.20 -5.82
C SER A 126 -0.79 -5.20 -5.50
N ARG A 127 -0.24 -4.59 -6.55
CA ARG A 127 0.69 -3.47 -6.52
C ARG A 127 0.06 -2.26 -7.17
N THR A 128 0.52 -1.08 -6.81
CA THR A 128 0.14 0.16 -7.48
C THR A 128 0.52 0.10 -8.96
N ASN A 129 -0.36 0.58 -9.82
CA ASN A 129 -0.14 0.69 -11.24
C ASN A 129 0.17 2.14 -11.60
N ASP A 130 1.38 2.39 -12.03
CA ASP A 130 1.82 3.71 -12.52
C ASP A 130 1.42 4.00 -13.98
N PHE A 131 0.84 3.01 -14.67
CA PHE A 131 0.46 3.06 -16.08
C PHE A 131 1.61 3.51 -17.02
N GLY A 132 2.87 3.35 -16.58
CA GLY A 132 4.03 3.84 -17.31
C GLY A 132 4.15 5.37 -17.33
N THR A 133 3.50 6.07 -16.40
CA THR A 133 3.54 7.53 -16.33
C THR A 133 4.94 7.99 -15.92
N PRO A 134 5.61 8.82 -16.75
CA PRO A 134 6.96 9.29 -16.47
C PRO A 134 7.08 9.99 -15.12
N GLY A 135 8.16 9.72 -14.41
CA GLY A 135 8.54 10.36 -13.15
C GLY A 135 7.78 9.90 -11.90
N VAL A 136 6.85 8.96 -12.04
CA VAL A 136 6.10 8.43 -10.86
C VAL A 136 7.05 7.73 -9.89
N ALA A 137 7.95 6.89 -10.38
CA ALA A 137 8.88 6.14 -9.54
C ALA A 137 9.84 7.04 -8.76
N GLU A 138 10.26 8.16 -9.36
CA GLU A 138 11.25 9.08 -8.81
C GLU A 138 10.63 10.14 -7.89
N HIS A 139 9.43 10.62 -8.21
CA HIS A 139 8.86 11.83 -7.60
C HIS A 139 7.58 11.59 -6.81
N ALA A 140 6.89 10.47 -7.00
CA ALA A 140 5.69 10.15 -6.23
C ALA A 140 5.97 9.09 -5.14
N ILE A 141 5.09 9.03 -4.15
CA ILE A 141 5.04 7.94 -3.17
C ILE A 141 3.76 7.17 -3.42
N ALA A 142 3.88 5.87 -3.70
CA ALA A 142 2.76 4.95 -3.70
C ALA A 142 2.55 4.41 -2.28
N LEU A 143 1.32 4.44 -1.76
CA LEU A 143 1.03 3.91 -0.43
C LEU A 143 0.77 2.40 -0.52
N GLU A 144 1.83 1.61 -0.61
CA GLU A 144 1.75 0.15 -0.69
C GLU A 144 2.09 -0.57 0.62
N THR A 145 2.97 0.03 1.40
CA THR A 145 3.52 -0.54 2.63
C THR A 145 3.47 0.48 3.76
N PRO A 146 3.56 0.04 5.02
CA PRO A 146 3.75 0.95 6.16
C PRO A 146 4.96 1.87 5.98
N ASP A 147 6.08 1.35 5.49
CA ASP A 147 7.31 2.14 5.25
C ASP A 147 7.07 3.28 4.24
N ASP A 148 6.26 3.06 3.20
CA ASP A 148 5.89 4.10 2.25
C ASP A 148 5.05 5.18 2.91
N ALA A 149 4.09 4.78 3.76
CA ALA A 149 3.23 5.70 4.49
C ALA A 149 4.03 6.53 5.51
N GLU A 150 4.93 5.91 6.28
CA GLU A 150 5.85 6.61 7.19
C GLU A 150 6.80 7.54 6.44
N ARG A 151 7.32 7.11 5.27
CA ARG A 151 8.16 7.96 4.42
C ARG A 151 7.40 9.20 3.97
N PHE A 152 6.13 9.06 3.59
CA PHE A 152 5.29 10.19 3.23
C PHE A 152 5.08 11.10 4.45
N HIS A 153 4.73 10.55 5.61
CA HIS A 153 4.56 11.31 6.84
C HIS A 153 5.81 12.12 7.20
N ARG A 154 6.98 11.49 7.22
CA ARG A 154 8.25 12.19 7.46
C ARG A 154 8.50 13.32 6.46
N ARG A 155 8.18 13.12 5.16
CA ARG A 155 8.31 14.18 4.16
C ARG A 155 7.35 15.35 4.42
N LEU A 156 6.12 15.07 4.82
CA LEU A 156 5.11 16.09 5.18
C LEU A 156 5.58 16.92 6.38
N VAL A 157 6.00 16.27 7.46
CA VAL A 157 6.54 16.96 8.65
C VAL A 157 7.75 17.80 8.29
N ASN A 158 8.69 17.25 7.54
CA ASN A 158 9.89 17.97 7.11
C ASN A 158 9.58 19.17 6.19
N ALA A 159 8.57 19.07 5.33
CA ALA A 159 8.12 20.18 4.51
C ALA A 159 7.57 21.33 5.38
N CYS A 160 6.71 20.99 6.35
CA CYS A 160 6.19 21.97 7.30
C CYS A 160 7.31 22.63 8.15
N LEU A 161 8.27 21.84 8.65
CA LEU A 161 9.40 22.38 9.41
C LEU A 161 10.26 23.31 8.55
N ARG A 162 10.58 22.95 7.30
CA ARG A 162 11.31 23.83 6.38
C ARG A 162 10.57 25.13 6.15
N ALA A 163 9.27 25.06 5.86
CA ALA A 163 8.44 26.23 5.64
C ALA A 163 8.37 27.15 6.86
N HIS A 164 8.28 26.57 8.07
CA HIS A 164 8.28 27.32 9.31
C HIS A 164 9.62 28.03 9.59
N MET A 165 10.74 27.36 9.29
CA MET A 165 12.09 27.87 9.60
C MET A 165 12.65 28.83 8.54
N GLN A 166 12.13 28.84 7.31
CA GLN A 166 12.64 29.70 6.25
C GLN A 166 12.29 31.18 6.48
N ALA A 167 13.21 32.07 6.09
CA ALA A 167 13.01 33.51 6.16
C ALA A 167 12.30 34.10 4.93
N THR A 168 12.33 33.36 3.81
CA THR A 168 11.72 33.76 2.53
C THR A 168 10.26 33.39 2.47
N PRO A 169 9.43 34.08 1.65
CA PRO A 169 8.07 33.64 1.38
C PRO A 169 8.04 32.20 0.79
N LEU A 170 6.91 31.52 0.99
CA LEU A 170 6.69 30.18 0.43
C LEU A 170 6.76 30.26 -1.10
N ALA A 171 7.49 29.29 -1.71
CA ALA A 171 7.52 29.15 -3.16
C ALA A 171 6.17 28.61 -3.69
N PRO A 172 5.82 28.85 -4.96
CA PRO A 172 4.64 28.27 -5.57
C PRO A 172 4.63 26.74 -5.42
N GLY A 173 3.53 26.17 -4.91
CA GLY A 173 3.39 24.73 -4.72
C GLY A 173 4.07 24.16 -3.47
N GLN A 174 4.86 24.96 -2.75
CA GLN A 174 5.43 24.56 -1.46
C GLN A 174 4.28 24.25 -0.49
N LEU A 175 4.37 23.14 0.26
CA LEU A 175 3.33 22.56 1.12
C LEU A 175 2.07 22.05 0.39
N ASN A 176 1.99 22.17 -0.94
CA ASN A 176 0.90 21.55 -1.67
C ASN A 176 1.11 20.02 -1.75
N VAL A 177 0.02 19.29 -1.61
CA VAL A 177 -0.04 17.83 -1.79
C VAL A 177 -0.91 17.51 -2.99
N ALA A 178 -0.36 16.78 -3.97
CA ALA A 178 -1.11 16.24 -5.09
C ALA A 178 -1.33 14.73 -4.88
N ILE A 179 -2.60 14.32 -4.78
CA ILE A 179 -3.03 12.92 -4.67
C ILE A 179 -3.60 12.52 -6.02
N ILE A 180 -2.98 11.53 -6.68
CA ILE A 180 -3.38 11.04 -7.99
C ILE A 180 -4.18 9.76 -7.81
N GLY A 181 -5.42 9.77 -8.29
CA GLY A 181 -6.40 8.69 -8.10
C GLY A 181 -7.38 8.98 -6.96
N ALA A 182 -8.65 9.13 -7.29
CA ALA A 182 -9.72 9.40 -6.34
C ALA A 182 -10.61 8.16 -6.10
N GLY A 183 -10.00 6.99 -5.98
CA GLY A 183 -10.59 5.81 -5.35
C GLY A 183 -10.67 5.98 -3.82
N ALA A 184 -11.03 4.92 -3.09
CA ALA A 184 -11.16 4.96 -1.64
C ALA A 184 -9.90 5.51 -0.95
N THR A 185 -8.72 4.94 -1.25
CA THR A 185 -7.45 5.36 -0.64
C THR A 185 -7.15 6.85 -0.83
N GLY A 186 -7.33 7.38 -2.05
CA GLY A 186 -7.05 8.81 -2.32
C GLY A 186 -8.04 9.75 -1.64
N VAL A 187 -9.31 9.37 -1.58
CA VAL A 187 -10.37 10.13 -0.90
C VAL A 187 -10.14 10.15 0.61
N GLU A 188 -9.85 8.99 1.22
CA GLU A 188 -9.58 8.84 2.65
C GLU A 188 -8.31 9.62 3.04
N LEU A 189 -7.23 9.48 2.25
CA LEU A 189 -6.00 10.25 2.48
C LEU A 189 -6.24 11.75 2.39
N ALA A 190 -7.00 12.23 1.41
CA ALA A 190 -7.28 13.66 1.26
C ALA A 190 -8.03 14.23 2.47
N ALA A 191 -9.00 13.48 2.99
CA ALA A 191 -9.75 13.86 4.19
C ALA A 191 -8.88 13.85 5.46
N GLU A 192 -8.07 12.80 5.62
CA GLU A 192 -7.22 12.66 6.81
C GLU A 192 -6.08 13.68 6.83
N LEU A 193 -5.46 13.97 5.69
CA LEU A 193 -4.43 15.02 5.59
C LEU A 193 -4.96 16.41 5.92
N HIS A 194 -6.23 16.71 5.60
CA HIS A 194 -6.83 17.96 6.01
C HIS A 194 -6.80 18.15 7.54
N LYS A 195 -7.15 17.11 8.29
CA LYS A 195 -7.12 17.11 9.75
C LYS A 195 -5.69 17.12 10.28
N ALA A 196 -4.86 16.21 9.77
CA ALA A 196 -3.49 16.00 10.22
C ALA A 196 -2.62 17.26 10.05
N THR A 197 -2.72 17.95 8.92
CA THR A 197 -1.94 19.16 8.67
C THR A 197 -2.31 20.31 9.62
N ARG A 198 -3.58 20.44 9.95
CA ARG A 198 -4.04 21.43 10.95
C ARG A 198 -3.54 21.11 12.36
N THR A 199 -3.60 19.84 12.74
CA THR A 199 -3.04 19.39 14.01
C THR A 199 -1.53 19.62 14.06
N LEU A 200 -0.80 19.30 12.99
CA LEU A 200 0.65 19.52 12.92
C LEU A 200 1.00 21.01 13.06
N VAL A 201 0.30 21.89 12.36
CA VAL A 201 0.52 23.33 12.43
C VAL A 201 0.21 23.89 13.83
N SER A 202 -0.79 23.34 14.52
CA SER A 202 -1.14 23.74 15.90
C SER A 202 -0.02 23.47 16.92
N TYR A 203 0.99 22.66 16.57
CA TYR A 203 2.17 22.41 17.39
C TYR A 203 3.25 23.51 17.23
N ASN A 204 2.82 24.77 17.27
CA ASN A 204 3.67 25.97 17.24
C ASN A 204 4.40 26.20 15.89
N LEU A 205 3.83 25.77 14.77
CA LEU A 205 4.33 26.14 13.44
C LEU A 205 3.72 27.50 13.02
N GLU A 206 3.91 28.56 13.80
CA GLU A 206 3.22 29.83 13.75
C GLU A 206 3.32 30.61 12.42
N ARG A 207 4.34 30.28 11.59
CA ARG A 207 4.52 30.89 10.27
C ARG A 207 3.66 30.30 9.17
N ILE A 208 2.99 29.19 9.44
CA ILE A 208 2.15 28.47 8.47
C ILE A 208 0.69 28.71 8.82
N ASP A 209 -0.05 29.22 7.85
CA ASP A 209 -1.52 29.26 7.90
C ASP A 209 -2.04 28.03 7.14
N PRO A 210 -2.62 27.02 7.81
CA PRO A 210 -3.01 25.79 7.16
C PRO A 210 -4.13 25.98 6.11
N GLU A 211 -4.93 27.04 6.22
CA GLU A 211 -6.01 27.34 5.25
C GLU A 211 -5.47 28.03 3.99
N ARG A 212 -4.44 28.81 4.12
CA ARG A 212 -3.84 29.57 3.02
C ARG A 212 -2.71 28.82 2.36
N ASP A 213 -1.81 28.22 3.15
CA ASP A 213 -0.50 27.75 2.71
C ASP A 213 -0.48 26.27 2.34
N ILE A 214 -1.39 25.44 2.92
CA ILE A 214 -1.47 24.01 2.63
C ILE A 214 -2.66 23.74 1.71
N ARG A 215 -2.39 23.23 0.50
CA ARG A 215 -3.42 22.87 -0.46
C ARG A 215 -3.34 21.38 -0.81
N ILE A 216 -4.46 20.70 -0.70
CA ILE A 216 -4.60 19.30 -1.07
C ILE A 216 -5.37 19.23 -2.38
N HIS A 217 -4.72 18.70 -3.43
CA HIS A 217 -5.29 18.46 -4.74
C HIS A 217 -5.58 16.98 -4.88
N LEU A 218 -6.83 16.61 -5.13
CA LEU A 218 -7.25 15.25 -5.45
C LEU A 218 -7.58 15.18 -6.94
N LEU A 219 -6.75 14.47 -7.69
CA LEU A 219 -6.78 14.40 -9.14
C LEU A 219 -7.31 13.04 -9.61
N GLU A 220 -8.34 13.04 -10.44
CA GLU A 220 -8.96 11.83 -10.97
C GLU A 220 -9.08 11.92 -12.50
N ALA A 221 -8.62 10.87 -13.19
CA ALA A 221 -8.70 10.80 -14.66
C ALA A 221 -10.14 10.58 -15.15
N GLY A 222 -10.94 9.88 -14.36
CA GLY A 222 -12.34 9.61 -14.65
C GLY A 222 -13.26 10.82 -14.40
N PRO A 223 -14.52 10.73 -14.82
CA PRO A 223 -15.46 11.85 -14.72
C PRO A 223 -15.93 12.16 -13.29
N ARG A 224 -15.66 11.28 -12.33
CA ARG A 224 -16.03 11.46 -10.90
C ARG A 224 -15.11 10.69 -9.97
N ILE A 225 -15.05 11.09 -8.72
CA ILE A 225 -14.36 10.34 -7.66
C ILE A 225 -15.17 9.07 -7.29
N LEU A 226 -14.54 8.12 -6.60
CA LEU A 226 -15.15 6.87 -6.12
C LEU A 226 -15.97 6.15 -7.21
N PRO A 227 -15.39 5.84 -8.38
CA PRO A 227 -16.13 5.33 -9.54
C PRO A 227 -16.87 4.00 -9.26
N ALA A 228 -16.39 3.21 -8.31
CA ALA A 228 -16.98 1.93 -7.91
C ALA A 228 -18.24 2.09 -7.02
N LEU A 229 -18.49 3.28 -6.48
CA LEU A 229 -19.64 3.54 -5.60
C LEU A 229 -20.82 4.18 -6.37
N PRO A 230 -22.05 4.10 -5.86
CA PRO A 230 -23.19 4.82 -6.44
C PRO A 230 -22.93 6.32 -6.55
N GLU A 231 -23.43 6.95 -7.61
CA GLU A 231 -23.22 8.37 -7.93
C GLU A 231 -23.58 9.30 -6.76
N ARG A 232 -24.69 9.02 -6.07
CA ARG A 232 -25.13 9.78 -4.89
C ARG A 232 -24.06 9.80 -3.80
N ILE A 233 -23.36 8.68 -3.56
CA ILE A 233 -22.29 8.59 -2.56
C ILE A 233 -21.07 9.38 -3.02
N ALA A 234 -20.68 9.24 -4.28
CA ALA A 234 -19.57 9.98 -4.87
C ALA A 234 -19.81 11.51 -4.83
N ALA A 235 -21.00 11.97 -5.17
CA ALA A 235 -21.37 13.39 -5.10
C ALA A 235 -21.34 13.91 -3.67
N SER A 236 -21.87 13.15 -2.70
CA SER A 236 -21.82 13.51 -1.28
C SER A 236 -20.37 13.63 -0.77
N ALA A 237 -19.51 12.64 -1.09
CA ALA A 237 -18.10 12.66 -0.72
C ALA A 237 -17.34 13.85 -1.36
N THR A 238 -17.63 14.14 -2.63
CA THR A 238 -17.08 15.33 -3.30
C THR A 238 -17.43 16.60 -2.56
N GLY A 239 -18.71 16.78 -2.22
CA GLY A 239 -19.19 17.95 -1.48
C GLY A 239 -18.55 18.11 -0.10
N LEU A 240 -18.32 16.98 0.61
CA LEU A 240 -17.62 16.99 1.90
C LEU A 240 -16.15 17.37 1.76
N LEU A 241 -15.42 16.78 0.81
CA LEU A 241 -14.01 17.12 0.54
C LEU A 241 -13.85 18.61 0.17
N MET A 242 -14.74 19.13 -0.67
CA MET A 242 -14.72 20.55 -1.06
C MET A 242 -14.97 21.48 0.15
N LYS A 243 -15.86 21.09 1.06
CA LYS A 243 -16.08 21.84 2.33
C LYS A 243 -14.84 21.83 3.23
N LEU A 244 -14.03 20.77 3.18
CA LEU A 244 -12.74 20.69 3.83
C LEU A 244 -11.63 21.48 3.09
N GLY A 245 -11.93 22.17 2.00
CA GLY A 245 -10.95 22.93 1.22
C GLY A 245 -10.10 22.09 0.26
N VAL A 246 -10.36 20.76 0.14
CA VAL A 246 -9.69 19.89 -0.85
C VAL A 246 -10.11 20.30 -2.25
N LYS A 247 -9.12 20.49 -3.14
CA LYS A 247 -9.33 20.79 -4.56
C LYS A 247 -9.58 19.51 -5.33
N VAL A 248 -10.83 19.08 -5.43
CA VAL A 248 -11.23 17.88 -6.19
C VAL A 248 -11.30 18.22 -7.67
N ARG A 249 -10.56 17.47 -8.50
CA ARG A 249 -10.47 17.66 -9.96
C ARG A 249 -10.68 16.33 -10.67
N ALA A 250 -11.92 16.05 -11.03
CA ALA A 250 -12.29 14.95 -11.92
C ALA A 250 -12.00 15.33 -13.40
N GLY A 251 -11.88 14.32 -14.26
CA GLY A 251 -11.51 14.51 -15.67
C GLY A 251 -10.05 15.00 -15.87
N SER A 252 -9.22 14.93 -14.84
CA SER A 252 -7.86 15.49 -14.82
C SER A 252 -6.81 14.38 -14.82
N ARG A 253 -6.51 13.86 -16.02
CA ARG A 253 -5.50 12.81 -16.16
C ARG A 253 -4.09 13.39 -16.00
N VAL A 254 -3.31 12.81 -15.09
CA VAL A 254 -1.88 13.10 -14.94
C VAL A 254 -1.11 12.36 -16.03
N THR A 255 -0.21 13.07 -16.73
CA THR A 255 0.62 12.55 -17.82
C THR A 255 2.11 12.47 -17.48
N ALA A 256 2.55 13.20 -16.46
CA ALA A 256 3.91 13.12 -15.93
C ALA A 256 3.95 13.65 -14.49
N VAL A 257 4.92 13.17 -13.72
CA VAL A 257 5.24 13.65 -12.38
C VAL A 257 6.66 14.17 -12.36
N GLY A 258 6.86 15.35 -11.79
CA GLY A 258 8.18 15.96 -11.67
C GLY A 258 8.46 16.42 -10.24
N ALA A 259 9.67 16.90 -10.01
CA ALA A 259 10.13 17.37 -8.70
C ALA A 259 9.30 18.51 -8.09
N GLN A 260 8.55 19.24 -8.91
CA GLN A 260 7.77 20.40 -8.47
C GLN A 260 6.26 20.23 -8.66
N GLY A 261 5.78 19.01 -8.91
CA GLY A 261 4.35 18.73 -9.10
C GLY A 261 4.05 17.84 -10.29
N VAL A 262 2.84 17.96 -10.84
CA VAL A 262 2.32 17.06 -11.87
C VAL A 262 1.86 17.81 -13.11
N GLN A 263 2.01 17.18 -14.27
CA GLN A 263 1.52 17.64 -15.56
C GLN A 263 0.19 16.96 -15.87
N LEU A 264 -0.81 17.71 -16.29
CA LEU A 264 -2.11 17.19 -16.70
C LEU A 264 -2.20 17.06 -18.24
N ALA A 265 -3.07 16.17 -18.70
CA ALA A 265 -3.48 16.12 -20.09
C ALA A 265 -4.11 17.48 -20.45
N GLY A 266 -3.62 18.13 -21.52
CA GLY A 266 -4.05 19.49 -21.85
C GLY A 266 -3.04 20.57 -21.52
N GLY A 267 -1.90 20.19 -20.91
CA GLY A 267 -0.76 21.09 -20.71
C GLY A 267 -0.78 21.88 -19.41
N GLU A 268 -1.83 21.79 -18.61
CA GLU A 268 -1.87 22.42 -17.30
C GLU A 268 -0.94 21.71 -16.31
N ARG A 269 -0.33 22.49 -15.42
CA ARG A 269 0.50 21.98 -14.33
C ARG A 269 -0.15 22.25 -12.97
N VAL A 270 -0.03 21.31 -12.06
CA VAL A 270 -0.37 21.46 -10.66
C VAL A 270 0.92 21.41 -9.85
N ASP A 271 1.31 22.57 -9.30
CA ASP A 271 2.51 22.66 -8.45
C ASP A 271 2.24 22.02 -7.09
N ALA A 272 3.12 21.08 -6.71
CA ALA A 272 3.04 20.35 -5.45
C ALA A 272 4.42 19.86 -5.01
N GLU A 273 4.76 20.07 -3.74
CA GLU A 273 5.98 19.56 -3.14
C GLU A 273 5.88 18.04 -2.85
N LEU A 274 4.67 17.60 -2.52
CA LEU A 274 4.41 16.22 -2.17
C LEU A 274 3.43 15.60 -3.17
N VAL A 275 3.81 14.45 -3.73
CA VAL A 275 2.97 13.73 -4.69
C VAL A 275 2.73 12.32 -4.19
N VAL A 276 1.45 11.93 -4.09
CA VAL A 276 1.01 10.57 -3.75
C VAL A 276 0.34 9.95 -4.96
N TRP A 277 0.78 8.75 -5.32
CA TRP A 277 0.15 7.97 -6.37
C TRP A 277 -0.75 6.90 -5.73
N ALA A 278 -2.06 7.09 -5.84
CA ALA A 278 -3.11 6.20 -5.36
C ALA A 278 -3.98 5.65 -6.51
N ALA A 279 -3.51 5.79 -7.77
CA ALA A 279 -4.26 5.41 -8.95
C ALA A 279 -3.96 3.97 -9.38
N GLY A 280 -5.03 3.19 -9.51
CA GLY A 280 -4.99 1.86 -10.12
C GLY A 280 -4.17 0.83 -9.36
N VAL A 281 -4.45 -0.42 -9.66
CA VAL A 281 -3.71 -1.57 -9.14
C VAL A 281 -3.42 -2.55 -10.28
N LYS A 282 -2.33 -3.31 -10.14
CA LYS A 282 -1.94 -4.40 -11.03
C LYS A 282 -1.48 -5.60 -10.21
N ALA A 283 -1.55 -6.79 -10.76
CA ALA A 283 -0.96 -7.95 -10.13
C ALA A 283 0.58 -7.84 -10.12
N PRO A 284 1.27 -8.46 -9.15
CA PRO A 284 2.72 -8.50 -9.12
C PRO A 284 3.30 -9.12 -10.39
N ALA A 285 4.34 -8.49 -10.96
CA ALA A 285 4.92 -8.90 -12.23
C ALA A 285 5.47 -10.33 -12.24
N PHE A 286 5.91 -10.87 -11.10
CA PHE A 286 6.43 -12.24 -11.01
C PHE A 286 5.39 -13.32 -11.33
N LEU A 287 4.10 -12.99 -11.32
CA LEU A 287 3.02 -13.91 -11.71
C LEU A 287 2.99 -14.15 -13.22
N ALA A 288 3.55 -13.24 -14.02
CA ALA A 288 3.63 -13.40 -15.46
C ALA A 288 4.56 -14.58 -15.81
N GLY A 289 4.03 -15.56 -16.52
CA GLY A 289 4.80 -16.74 -16.96
C GLY A 289 5.19 -17.70 -15.82
N LEU A 290 4.58 -17.60 -14.65
CA LEU A 290 4.86 -18.48 -13.51
C LEU A 290 4.46 -19.91 -13.85
N ASP A 291 5.46 -20.75 -14.17
CA ASP A 291 5.31 -22.17 -14.55
C ASP A 291 4.19 -22.42 -15.59
N GLY A 292 4.09 -21.56 -16.60
CA GLY A 292 3.11 -21.68 -17.69
C GLY A 292 1.65 -21.47 -17.27
N LEU A 293 1.39 -20.88 -16.10
CA LEU A 293 0.04 -20.45 -15.73
C LEU A 293 -0.43 -19.32 -16.65
N GLU A 294 -1.65 -19.47 -17.15
CA GLU A 294 -2.28 -18.42 -17.93
C GLU A 294 -2.55 -17.19 -17.04
N THR A 295 -2.21 -16.03 -17.57
CA THR A 295 -2.52 -14.74 -16.96
C THR A 295 -3.13 -13.83 -18.03
N ASN A 296 -4.00 -12.92 -17.62
CA ASN A 296 -4.49 -11.87 -18.50
C ASN A 296 -3.40 -10.80 -18.72
N ARG A 297 -3.70 -9.74 -19.48
CA ARG A 297 -2.75 -8.65 -19.80
C ARG A 297 -2.23 -7.89 -18.58
N ILE A 298 -2.88 -7.99 -17.44
CA ILE A 298 -2.50 -7.36 -16.18
C ILE A 298 -2.02 -8.36 -15.14
N ASN A 299 -1.70 -9.59 -15.57
CA ASN A 299 -1.17 -10.70 -14.78
C ASN A 299 -2.11 -11.22 -13.67
N GLN A 300 -3.40 -11.14 -13.88
CA GLN A 300 -4.43 -11.66 -12.97
C GLN A 300 -4.96 -13.01 -13.42
#